data_ebe345887e05d91be3d73f166c057be9
#
_entry.id   ebe345887e05d91be3d73f166c057be9
#
_cell.length_a   1.000
_cell.length_b   1.000
_cell.length_c   1.000
_cell.angle_alpha   90.00
_cell.angle_beta   90.00
_cell.angle_gamma   90.00
#
_symmetry.space_group_name_H-M   'P 1'
#
loop_
_entity.id
_entity.type
_entity.pdbx_description
1 polymer ?
#
loop_
_entity_poly.entity_id
_entity_poly.type
_entity_poly.pdbx_seq_one_letter_code
_entity_poly.pdbx_strand_id
1 'polypeptide(L)'
;MVLASYPIYPMPRSFSTSPLDISNWLLTWAGVRMSVQGQERIPEGIPVVIISNHRSFMDAPLLMHATQRPVRFACHHYMGQVPGLREMVNAMGFMPLDAPENGQTAFFRRALQALANHEAIGIFPEGAAPMVNKTKPWDLERFHRGFAYLAMRAPVEKIAVVPVAIASHREMNNSVVPLRLLSLFDPAEPLFQQSGWHPAVVYQDVTLWIGHPVVVDARFRAHYQTKGASALVTELTNCCQDEIATLLKRGR
;
A
#
# COMPACT_ATOMS: atom_id res chain seq x y z
N MET A 1 30.30 -2.12 -28.29
CA MET A 1 28.99 -2.67 -27.90
C MET A 1 29.25 -3.60 -26.72
N VAL A 2 29.19 -3.07 -25.49
CA VAL A 2 29.50 -3.81 -24.26
C VAL A 2 28.15 -4.28 -23.70
N LEU A 3 27.92 -5.58 -23.75
CA LEU A 3 26.79 -6.22 -23.11
C LEU A 3 27.00 -6.14 -21.59
N ALA A 4 26.24 -5.31 -20.91
CA ALA A 4 26.21 -5.30 -19.46
C ALA A 4 25.61 -6.63 -18.98
N SER A 5 26.45 -7.50 -18.42
CA SER A 5 26.04 -8.72 -17.74
C SER A 5 25.36 -8.35 -16.44
N TYR A 6 24.05 -8.55 -16.38
CA TYR A 6 23.30 -8.45 -15.14
C TYR A 6 23.73 -9.59 -14.20
N PRO A 7 24.03 -9.31 -12.92
CA PRO A 7 24.32 -10.37 -11.97
C PRO A 7 23.07 -11.23 -11.76
N ILE A 8 23.14 -12.49 -12.17
CA ILE A 8 22.17 -13.51 -11.79
C ILE A 8 22.42 -13.80 -10.31
N TYR A 9 21.60 -13.24 -9.44
CA TYR A 9 21.63 -13.61 -8.02
C TYR A 9 21.14 -15.05 -7.88
N PRO A 10 21.98 -15.97 -7.33
CA PRO A 10 21.54 -17.33 -7.10
C PRO A 10 20.40 -17.36 -6.08
N MET A 11 19.40 -18.18 -6.32
CA MET A 11 18.34 -18.44 -5.34
C MET A 11 18.95 -18.81 -3.98
N PRO A 12 18.55 -18.13 -2.88
CA PRO A 12 19.02 -18.51 -1.56
C PRO A 12 18.56 -19.93 -1.22
N ARG A 13 19.48 -20.80 -0.80
CA ARG A 13 19.26 -22.22 -0.51
C ARG A 13 18.44 -22.49 0.77
N SER A 14 17.99 -21.47 1.48
CA SER A 14 17.04 -21.58 2.60
C SER A 14 16.02 -20.44 2.47
N PHE A 15 14.81 -20.80 2.08
CA PHE A 15 13.70 -19.85 2.04
C PHE A 15 13.25 -19.55 3.48
N SER A 16 13.85 -18.55 4.11
CA SER A 16 13.09 -17.73 5.03
C SER A 16 12.21 -16.84 4.12
N THR A 17 11.00 -17.29 3.84
CA THR A 17 10.08 -16.62 2.93
C THR A 17 9.39 -15.47 3.65
N SER A 18 10.15 -14.46 4.07
CA SER A 18 9.52 -13.25 4.60
C SER A 18 8.81 -12.50 3.47
N PRO A 19 7.70 -11.81 3.75
CA PRO A 19 7.04 -10.94 2.76
C PRO A 19 7.99 -9.94 2.09
N LEU A 20 8.99 -9.45 2.81
CA LEU A 20 10.03 -8.56 2.28
C LEU A 20 10.93 -9.26 1.25
N ASP A 21 11.36 -10.50 1.53
CA ASP A 21 12.20 -11.26 0.60
C ASP A 21 11.45 -11.59 -0.69
N ILE A 22 10.17 -11.97 -0.57
CA ILE A 22 9.29 -12.21 -1.72
C ILE A 22 9.14 -10.93 -2.53
N SER A 23 8.94 -9.78 -1.88
CA SER A 23 8.82 -8.48 -2.55
C SER A 23 10.09 -8.12 -3.32
N ASN A 24 11.24 -8.24 -2.69
CA ASN A 24 12.53 -7.96 -3.32
C ASN A 24 12.80 -8.88 -4.52
N TRP A 25 12.48 -10.16 -4.39
CA TRP A 25 12.59 -11.11 -5.49
C TRP A 25 11.68 -10.75 -6.66
N LEU A 26 10.40 -10.45 -6.39
CA LEU A 26 9.43 -10.05 -7.42
C LEU A 26 9.87 -8.80 -8.17
N LEU A 27 10.34 -7.77 -7.46
CA LEU A 27 10.80 -6.51 -8.06
C LEU A 27 12.06 -6.71 -8.90
N THR A 28 12.99 -7.55 -8.42
CA THR A 28 14.22 -7.91 -9.16
C THR A 28 13.87 -8.68 -10.42
N TRP A 29 12.98 -9.67 -10.32
CA TRP A 29 12.54 -10.47 -11.48
C TRP A 29 11.81 -9.60 -12.51
N ALA A 30 10.98 -8.66 -12.06
CA ALA A 30 10.29 -7.71 -12.94
C ALA A 30 11.24 -6.66 -13.57
N GLY A 31 12.51 -6.61 -13.17
CA GLY A 31 13.51 -5.69 -13.70
C GLY A 31 13.21 -4.22 -13.41
N VAL A 32 12.54 -3.92 -12.29
CA VAL A 32 12.18 -2.56 -11.91
C VAL A 32 13.39 -1.79 -11.44
N ARG A 33 13.64 -0.63 -12.04
CA ARG A 33 14.63 0.32 -11.52
C ARG A 33 13.96 1.18 -10.48
N MET A 34 14.55 1.22 -9.29
CA MET A 34 13.99 1.93 -8.14
C MET A 34 15.02 2.87 -7.52
N SER A 35 14.56 4.03 -7.09
CA SER A 35 15.29 4.89 -6.17
C SER A 35 14.40 5.20 -4.96
N VAL A 36 15.00 5.28 -3.77
CA VAL A 36 14.30 5.58 -2.51
C VAL A 36 14.92 6.82 -1.92
N GLN A 37 14.07 7.78 -1.54
CA GLN A 37 14.49 9.05 -0.95
C GLN A 37 13.76 9.26 0.38
N GLY A 38 14.48 9.70 1.40
CA GLY A 38 13.91 9.98 2.72
C GLY A 38 13.72 8.75 3.61
N GLN A 39 14.41 7.64 3.33
CA GLN A 39 14.30 6.39 4.11
C GLN A 39 14.63 6.60 5.60
N GLU A 40 15.53 7.50 5.91
CA GLU A 40 15.91 7.93 7.26
C GLU A 40 14.78 8.54 8.08
N ARG A 41 13.68 8.93 7.44
CA ARG A 41 12.49 9.50 8.10
C ARG A 41 11.58 8.44 8.71
N ILE A 42 11.76 7.18 8.36
CA ILE A 42 10.92 6.11 8.90
C ILE A 42 11.28 5.88 10.36
N PRO A 43 10.34 6.10 11.31
CA PRO A 43 10.66 5.94 12.72
C PRO A 43 11.00 4.50 13.07
N GLU A 44 11.99 4.35 13.94
CA GLU A 44 12.34 3.08 14.55
C GLU A 44 11.65 2.93 15.92
N GLY A 45 11.42 1.69 16.34
CA GLY A 45 10.91 1.36 17.68
C GLY A 45 9.44 1.67 17.94
N ILE A 46 8.71 2.26 16.99
CA ILE A 46 7.28 2.50 17.11
C ILE A 46 6.53 1.88 15.91
N PRO A 47 5.26 1.46 16.10
CA PRO A 47 4.43 0.98 14.99
C PRO A 47 4.21 2.07 13.94
N VAL A 48 4.08 1.65 12.68
CA VAL A 48 3.86 2.58 11.57
C VAL A 48 2.63 2.21 10.76
N VAL A 49 1.91 3.23 10.31
CA VAL A 49 0.91 3.12 9.24
C VAL A 49 1.50 3.81 8.01
N ILE A 50 1.84 3.02 6.99
CA ILE A 50 2.35 3.51 5.71
C ILE A 50 1.16 3.79 4.82
N ILE A 51 1.11 4.97 4.25
CA ILE A 51 0.07 5.35 3.29
C ILE A 51 0.70 5.82 1.99
N SER A 52 0.08 5.49 0.87
CA SER A 52 0.63 5.83 -0.45
C SER A 52 -0.47 5.97 -1.50
N ASN A 53 -0.17 6.64 -2.60
CA ASN A 53 -0.94 6.55 -3.83
C ASN A 53 -0.93 5.11 -4.37
N HIS A 54 -1.97 4.74 -5.16
CA HIS A 54 -2.19 3.34 -5.57
C HIS A 54 -2.58 3.22 -7.04
N ARG A 55 -1.67 2.69 -7.87
CA ARG A 55 -1.90 2.50 -9.30
C ARG A 55 -1.55 1.10 -9.82
N SER A 56 -0.83 0.32 -9.02
CA SER A 56 -0.30 -0.99 -9.44
C SER A 56 -0.33 -2.02 -8.31
N PHE A 57 -0.45 -3.29 -8.70
CA PHE A 57 -0.21 -4.40 -7.77
C PHE A 57 1.24 -4.43 -7.24
N MET A 58 2.15 -3.73 -7.92
CA MET A 58 3.55 -3.62 -7.49
C MET A 58 3.75 -2.62 -6.35
N ASP A 59 2.75 -1.80 -6.01
CA ASP A 59 2.89 -0.75 -4.99
C ASP A 59 3.22 -1.33 -3.62
N ALA A 60 2.58 -2.42 -3.22
CA ALA A 60 2.85 -3.06 -1.93
C ALA A 60 4.27 -3.65 -1.84
N PRO A 61 4.78 -4.44 -2.81
CA PRO A 61 6.19 -4.82 -2.88
C PRO A 61 7.16 -3.65 -2.86
N LEU A 62 6.89 -2.58 -3.60
CA LEU A 62 7.73 -1.38 -3.64
C LEU A 62 7.82 -0.70 -2.26
N LEU A 63 6.70 -0.58 -1.55
CA LEU A 63 6.68 0.01 -0.22
C LEU A 63 7.38 -0.87 0.82
N MET A 64 7.28 -2.21 0.74
CA MET A 64 8.06 -3.10 1.60
C MET A 64 9.57 -2.93 1.35
N HIS A 65 9.97 -2.86 0.08
CA HIS A 65 11.36 -2.58 -0.29
C HIS A 65 11.83 -1.23 0.26
N ALA A 66 11.07 -0.17 0.03
CA ALA A 66 11.45 1.18 0.47
C ALA A 66 11.55 1.31 1.99
N THR A 67 10.72 0.59 2.73
CA THR A 67 10.69 0.65 4.20
C THR A 67 11.55 -0.42 4.88
N GLN A 68 12.13 -1.34 4.11
CA GLN A 68 12.99 -2.45 4.57
C GLN A 68 12.36 -3.26 5.70
N ARG A 69 11.03 -3.47 5.62
CA ARG A 69 10.27 -4.25 6.60
C ARG A 69 9.05 -4.92 5.99
N PRO A 70 8.58 -6.04 6.53
CA PRO A 70 7.29 -6.58 6.20
C PRO A 70 6.19 -5.58 6.54
N VAL A 71 5.23 -5.40 5.64
CA VAL A 71 4.08 -4.50 5.82
C VAL A 71 2.81 -5.27 5.49
N ARG A 72 1.83 -5.24 6.38
CA ARG A 72 0.53 -5.86 6.16
C ARG A 72 -0.39 -4.90 5.42
N PHE A 73 -0.55 -5.11 4.13
CA PHE A 73 -1.44 -4.28 3.31
C PHE A 73 -2.88 -4.76 3.36
N ALA A 74 -3.80 -3.79 3.38
CA ALA A 74 -5.19 -4.07 3.06
C ALA A 74 -5.29 -4.47 1.58
N CYS A 75 -6.02 -5.54 1.28
CA CYS A 75 -6.31 -5.94 -0.11
C CYS A 75 -7.81 -6.22 -0.27
N HIS A 76 -8.27 -6.26 -1.51
CA HIS A 76 -9.67 -6.49 -1.80
C HIS A 76 -10.11 -7.89 -1.33
N HIS A 77 -11.34 -8.03 -0.83
CA HIS A 77 -11.83 -9.28 -0.22
C HIS A 77 -11.74 -10.48 -1.16
N TYR A 78 -12.03 -10.31 -2.47
CA TYR A 78 -11.97 -11.40 -3.45
C TYR A 78 -10.56 -12.01 -3.58
N MET A 79 -9.49 -11.24 -3.32
CA MET A 79 -8.12 -11.75 -3.40
C MET A 79 -7.85 -12.89 -2.42
N GLY A 80 -8.58 -12.92 -1.30
CA GLY A 80 -8.54 -14.02 -0.34
C GLY A 80 -9.35 -15.26 -0.77
N GLN A 81 -10.10 -15.19 -1.86
CA GLN A 81 -11.00 -16.25 -2.33
C GLN A 81 -10.50 -16.93 -3.61
N VAL A 82 -9.84 -16.17 -4.49
CA VAL A 82 -9.33 -16.70 -5.77
C VAL A 82 -8.11 -17.58 -5.54
N PRO A 83 -8.12 -18.85 -5.98
CA PRO A 83 -6.92 -19.71 -5.94
C PRO A 83 -5.73 -19.04 -6.64
N GLY A 84 -4.54 -19.18 -6.08
CA GLY A 84 -3.33 -18.47 -6.52
C GLY A 84 -3.20 -17.08 -5.90
N LEU A 85 -4.23 -16.23 -5.94
CA LEU A 85 -4.21 -14.92 -5.26
C LEU A 85 -4.26 -15.11 -3.73
N ARG A 86 -5.04 -16.07 -3.23
CA ARG A 86 -5.11 -16.40 -1.81
C ARG A 86 -3.75 -16.84 -1.26
N GLU A 87 -3.04 -17.69 -2.00
CA GLU A 87 -1.71 -18.15 -1.61
C GLU A 87 -0.71 -16.97 -1.59
N MET A 88 -0.79 -16.08 -2.58
CA MET A 88 0.00 -14.85 -2.62
C MET A 88 -0.35 -13.92 -1.45
N VAL A 89 -1.63 -13.69 -1.17
CA VAL A 89 -2.11 -12.87 -0.04
C VAL A 89 -1.55 -13.40 1.28
N ASN A 90 -1.59 -14.72 1.47
CA ASN A 90 -1.06 -15.37 2.68
C ASN A 90 0.47 -15.24 2.76
N ALA A 91 1.18 -15.51 1.67
CA ALA A 91 2.64 -15.41 1.61
C ALA A 91 3.15 -13.98 1.84
N MET A 92 2.42 -12.99 1.33
CA MET A 92 2.74 -11.57 1.51
C MET A 92 2.23 -11.00 2.85
N GLY A 93 1.47 -11.77 3.63
CA GLY A 93 0.88 -11.33 4.89
C GLY A 93 -0.16 -10.23 4.72
N PHE A 94 -0.80 -10.13 3.56
CA PHE A 94 -1.85 -9.14 3.31
C PHE A 94 -3.13 -9.47 4.08
N MET A 95 -3.93 -8.45 4.32
CA MET A 95 -5.18 -8.56 5.07
C MET A 95 -6.36 -8.24 4.16
N PRO A 96 -7.14 -9.25 3.73
CA PRO A 96 -8.35 -9.00 2.96
C PRO A 96 -9.32 -8.10 3.74
N LEU A 97 -9.87 -7.11 3.06
CA LEU A 97 -11.00 -6.32 3.57
C LEU A 97 -12.22 -7.23 3.76
N ASP A 98 -13.16 -6.80 4.58
CA ASP A 98 -14.43 -7.50 4.69
C ASP A 98 -15.27 -7.22 3.44
N ALA A 99 -16.16 -8.16 3.10
CA ALA A 99 -17.13 -7.92 2.04
C ALA A 99 -18.02 -6.71 2.39
N PRO A 100 -18.45 -5.91 1.41
CA PRO A 100 -19.13 -4.63 1.65
C PRO A 100 -20.33 -4.72 2.62
N GLU A 101 -21.08 -5.81 2.57
CA GLU A 101 -22.24 -6.08 3.44
C GLU A 101 -21.88 -6.31 4.91
N ASN A 102 -20.64 -6.72 5.20
CA ASN A 102 -20.16 -6.99 6.56
C ASN A 102 -19.51 -5.77 7.21
N GLY A 103 -19.37 -4.65 6.46
CA GLY A 103 -18.60 -3.49 6.90
C GLY A 103 -17.12 -3.80 7.09
N GLN A 104 -16.35 -2.84 7.55
CA GLN A 104 -14.88 -3.00 7.67
C GLN A 104 -14.42 -3.35 9.11
N THR A 105 -15.32 -3.89 9.93
CA THR A 105 -15.07 -4.09 11.37
C THR A 105 -14.00 -5.15 11.64
N ALA A 106 -14.04 -6.27 10.93
CA ALA A 106 -13.07 -7.35 11.14
C ALA A 106 -11.67 -6.96 10.65
N PHE A 107 -11.57 -6.31 9.50
CA PHE A 107 -10.30 -5.73 9.03
C PHE A 107 -9.72 -4.76 10.07
N PHE A 108 -10.54 -3.82 10.54
CA PHE A 108 -10.10 -2.80 11.49
C PHE A 108 -9.56 -3.42 12.79
N ARG A 109 -10.24 -4.44 13.31
CA ARG A 109 -9.81 -5.19 14.50
C ARG A 109 -8.46 -5.90 14.26
N ARG A 110 -8.29 -6.59 13.11
CA ARG A 110 -7.02 -7.25 12.75
C ARG A 110 -5.89 -6.24 12.62
N ALA A 111 -6.14 -5.08 12.00
CA ALA A 111 -5.15 -4.03 11.85
C ALA A 111 -4.73 -3.43 13.20
N LEU A 112 -5.68 -3.18 14.12
CA LEU A 112 -5.36 -2.74 15.48
C LEU A 112 -4.54 -3.77 16.26
N GLN A 113 -4.84 -5.07 16.11
CA GLN A 113 -4.08 -6.14 16.72
C GLN A 113 -2.64 -6.20 16.18
N ALA A 114 -2.45 -6.05 14.86
CA ALA A 114 -1.13 -6.03 14.25
C ALA A 114 -0.31 -4.82 14.74
N LEU A 115 -0.92 -3.64 14.84
CA LEU A 115 -0.26 -2.45 15.41
C LEU A 115 0.12 -2.64 16.89
N ALA A 116 -0.73 -3.33 17.67
CA ALA A 116 -0.40 -3.69 19.06
C ALA A 116 0.83 -4.60 19.16
N ASN A 117 1.03 -5.43 18.14
CA ASN A 117 2.21 -6.31 18.01
C ASN A 117 3.41 -5.61 17.36
N HIS A 118 3.39 -4.29 17.21
CA HIS A 118 4.42 -3.50 16.56
C HIS A 118 4.66 -3.85 15.07
N GLU A 119 3.67 -4.44 14.40
CA GLU A 119 3.73 -4.70 12.98
C GLU A 119 3.39 -3.42 12.17
N ALA A 120 3.95 -3.31 10.96
CA ALA A 120 3.63 -2.20 10.06
C ALA A 120 2.36 -2.51 9.25
N ILE A 121 1.49 -1.52 9.12
CA ILE A 121 0.27 -1.59 8.32
C ILE A 121 0.42 -0.68 7.11
N GLY A 122 0.05 -1.18 5.93
CA GLY A 122 -0.01 -0.40 4.70
C GLY A 122 -1.45 -0.18 4.25
N ILE A 123 -1.78 1.06 3.90
CA ILE A 123 -3.10 1.43 3.42
C ILE A 123 -2.95 2.33 2.20
N PHE A 124 -3.71 2.02 1.16
CA PHE A 124 -3.89 2.87 0.00
C PHE A 124 -5.19 3.66 0.16
N PRO A 125 -5.12 4.91 0.62
CA PRO A 125 -6.34 5.63 1.01
C PRO A 125 -7.20 6.07 -0.17
N GLU A 126 -6.71 6.01 -1.39
CA GLU A 126 -7.49 6.22 -2.63
C GLU A 126 -8.43 5.04 -2.94
N GLY A 127 -8.19 3.88 -2.32
CA GLY A 127 -8.86 2.64 -2.69
C GLY A 127 -8.39 2.11 -4.05
N ALA A 128 -9.22 1.30 -4.70
CA ALA A 128 -8.89 0.68 -5.98
C ALA A 128 -9.17 1.58 -7.21
N ALA A 129 -9.84 2.71 -7.04
CA ALA A 129 -10.27 3.58 -8.13
C ALA A 129 -9.15 3.99 -9.10
N PRO A 130 -7.94 4.41 -8.64
CA PRO A 130 -6.86 4.80 -9.55
C PRO A 130 -6.35 3.66 -10.42
N MET A 131 -6.33 2.43 -9.91
CA MET A 131 -5.95 1.25 -10.69
C MET A 131 -6.97 0.96 -11.81
N VAL A 132 -8.26 1.06 -11.48
CA VAL A 132 -9.37 0.80 -12.39
C VAL A 132 -9.46 1.86 -13.47
N ASN A 133 -9.38 3.13 -13.08
CA ASN A 133 -9.55 4.29 -13.96
C ASN A 133 -8.28 4.63 -14.76
N LYS A 134 -7.19 3.88 -14.59
CA LYS A 134 -5.89 4.14 -15.24
C LYS A 134 -5.45 5.59 -15.10
N THR A 135 -5.48 6.12 -13.88
CA THR A 135 -5.06 7.50 -13.61
C THR A 135 -3.62 7.75 -14.05
N LYS A 136 -3.31 8.99 -14.38
CA LYS A 136 -1.94 9.37 -14.77
C LYS A 136 -0.99 9.22 -13.57
N PRO A 137 0.32 9.06 -13.82
CA PRO A 137 1.32 8.86 -12.76
C PRO A 137 1.34 9.93 -11.66
N TRP A 138 0.86 11.12 -11.97
CA TRP A 138 0.92 12.29 -11.09
C TRP A 138 -0.45 12.70 -10.53
N ASP A 139 -1.51 12.00 -10.93
CA ASP A 139 -2.85 12.26 -10.43
C ASP A 139 -3.02 11.57 -9.07
N LEU A 140 -3.73 12.23 -8.18
CA LEU A 140 -4.03 11.74 -6.85
C LEU A 140 -5.53 11.90 -6.60
N GLU A 141 -6.19 10.81 -6.27
CA GLU A 141 -7.60 10.80 -5.91
C GLU A 141 -7.81 11.24 -4.45
N ARG A 142 -9.04 11.49 -4.08
CA ARG A 142 -9.39 11.88 -2.72
C ARG A 142 -9.15 10.73 -1.74
N PHE A 143 -8.50 11.03 -0.62
CA PHE A 143 -8.21 10.05 0.42
C PHE A 143 -9.42 9.73 1.29
N HIS A 144 -9.66 8.44 1.50
CA HIS A 144 -10.53 7.93 2.53
C HIS A 144 -9.89 8.04 3.91
N ARG A 145 -10.69 8.38 4.91
CA ARG A 145 -10.23 8.67 6.28
C ARG A 145 -9.92 7.44 7.14
N GLY A 146 -10.06 6.22 6.62
CA GLY A 146 -9.92 4.97 7.37
C GLY A 146 -8.57 4.82 8.09
N PHE A 147 -7.45 5.17 7.43
CA PHE A 147 -6.12 5.11 8.03
C PHE A 147 -5.95 6.08 9.22
N ALA A 148 -6.55 7.26 9.15
CA ALA A 148 -6.49 8.24 10.21
C ALA A 148 -7.27 7.76 11.44
N TYR A 149 -8.46 7.17 11.25
CA TYR A 149 -9.18 6.52 12.34
C TYR A 149 -8.40 5.37 12.96
N LEU A 150 -7.69 4.57 12.13
CA LEU A 150 -6.83 3.48 12.61
C LEU A 150 -5.71 4.01 13.50
N ALA A 151 -5.00 5.05 13.06
CA ALA A 151 -3.92 5.66 13.84
C ALA A 151 -4.41 6.24 15.19
N MET A 152 -5.58 6.90 15.18
CA MET A 152 -6.18 7.46 16.41
C MET A 152 -6.59 6.39 17.43
N ARG A 153 -7.00 5.21 16.95
CA ARG A 153 -7.52 4.12 17.80
C ARG A 153 -6.49 3.02 18.08
N ALA A 154 -5.27 3.15 17.54
CA ALA A 154 -4.21 2.17 17.77
C ALA A 154 -3.93 2.03 19.29
N PRO A 155 -3.91 0.79 19.84
CA PRO A 155 -3.74 0.54 21.26
C PRO A 155 -2.25 0.56 21.66
N VAL A 156 -1.55 1.63 21.28
CA VAL A 156 -0.12 1.85 21.52
C VAL A 156 0.11 3.29 21.97
N GLU A 157 1.18 3.52 22.72
CA GLU A 157 1.49 4.84 23.24
C GLU A 157 1.73 5.86 22.11
N LYS A 158 2.53 5.46 21.12
CA LYS A 158 2.89 6.27 19.96
C LYS A 158 2.77 5.44 18.70
N ILE A 159 2.34 6.08 17.61
CA ILE A 159 2.32 5.50 16.28
C ILE A 159 2.68 6.58 15.26
N ALA A 160 3.34 6.23 14.19
CA ALA A 160 3.61 7.16 13.10
C ALA A 160 2.78 6.82 11.87
N VAL A 161 2.17 7.84 11.26
CA VAL A 161 1.63 7.76 9.90
C VAL A 161 2.70 8.27 8.95
N VAL A 162 3.15 7.42 8.04
CA VAL A 162 4.25 7.68 7.11
C VAL A 162 3.70 7.81 5.70
N PRO A 163 3.58 9.03 5.15
CA PRO A 163 3.17 9.23 3.77
C PRO A 163 4.33 8.87 2.83
N VAL A 164 4.04 8.10 1.78
CA VAL A 164 5.01 7.73 0.74
C VAL A 164 4.40 7.99 -0.62
N ALA A 165 5.13 8.67 -1.50
CA ALA A 165 4.73 8.86 -2.88
C ALA A 165 5.48 7.88 -3.79
N ILE A 166 4.75 7.16 -4.64
CA ILE A 166 5.29 6.33 -5.71
C ILE A 166 5.19 7.13 -7.01
N ALA A 167 6.32 7.66 -7.45
CA ALA A 167 6.44 8.46 -8.67
C ALA A 167 6.95 7.56 -9.82
N SER A 168 6.08 7.25 -10.78
CA SER A 168 6.43 6.46 -11.95
C SER A 168 6.97 7.34 -13.07
N HIS A 169 8.21 7.07 -13.50
CA HIS A 169 8.85 7.76 -14.63
C HIS A 169 8.67 6.98 -15.93
N ARG A 170 8.60 5.65 -15.81
CA ARG A 170 8.40 4.76 -16.95
C ARG A 170 7.58 3.54 -16.53
N GLU A 171 6.49 3.32 -17.25
CA GLU A 171 5.57 2.21 -16.99
C GLU A 171 5.02 1.61 -18.28
N MET A 172 4.59 0.37 -18.20
CA MET A 172 3.83 -0.32 -19.25
C MET A 172 2.40 -0.56 -18.74
N ASN A 173 1.43 -0.25 -19.59
CA ASN A 173 0.03 -0.57 -19.34
C ASN A 173 -0.32 -1.87 -20.05
N ASN A 174 -0.48 -2.94 -19.28
CA ASN A 174 -0.84 -4.25 -19.78
C ASN A 174 -2.27 -4.61 -19.36
N SER A 175 -2.89 -5.49 -20.12
CA SER A 175 -4.18 -6.11 -19.77
C SER A 175 -3.90 -7.53 -19.31
N VAL A 176 -4.17 -7.87 -18.06
CA VAL A 176 -3.63 -9.09 -17.43
C VAL A 176 -4.66 -10.21 -17.33
N VAL A 177 -5.88 -9.89 -16.92
CA VAL A 177 -6.93 -10.91 -16.67
C VAL A 177 -8.27 -10.44 -17.22
N PRO A 178 -9.02 -11.30 -17.94
CA PRO A 178 -10.39 -10.97 -18.33
C PRO A 178 -11.27 -10.70 -17.10
N LEU A 179 -11.95 -9.56 -17.07
CA LEU A 179 -12.81 -9.17 -15.93
C LEU A 179 -13.90 -10.23 -15.66
N ARG A 180 -14.41 -10.87 -16.70
CA ARG A 180 -15.40 -11.97 -16.58
C ARG A 180 -14.88 -13.18 -15.81
N LEU A 181 -13.59 -13.46 -15.79
CA LEU A 181 -13.04 -14.52 -14.94
C LEU A 181 -13.03 -14.13 -13.47
N LEU A 182 -12.80 -12.86 -13.17
CA LEU A 182 -12.83 -12.33 -11.81
C LEU A 182 -14.28 -12.26 -11.27
N SER A 183 -15.27 -12.03 -12.13
CA SER A 183 -16.68 -12.02 -11.74
C SER A 183 -17.19 -13.37 -11.22
N LEU A 184 -16.51 -14.48 -11.53
CA LEU A 184 -16.84 -15.79 -10.96
C LEU A 184 -16.55 -15.86 -9.45
N PHE A 185 -15.63 -15.04 -8.96
CA PHE A 185 -15.21 -15.01 -7.55
C PHE A 185 -15.86 -13.87 -6.77
N ASP A 186 -16.24 -12.79 -7.45
CA ASP A 186 -16.94 -11.66 -6.87
C ASP A 186 -17.95 -11.06 -7.85
N PRO A 187 -19.14 -11.68 -7.97
CA PRO A 187 -20.18 -11.19 -8.88
C PRO A 187 -20.75 -9.81 -8.49
N ALA A 188 -20.57 -9.40 -7.23
CA ALA A 188 -21.10 -8.13 -6.72
C ALA A 188 -20.19 -6.94 -7.05
N GLU A 189 -18.93 -7.16 -7.45
CA GLU A 189 -18.00 -6.10 -7.78
C GLU A 189 -18.38 -5.46 -9.14
N PRO A 190 -18.78 -4.17 -9.16
CA PRO A 190 -19.23 -3.50 -10.38
C PRO A 190 -18.19 -3.49 -11.50
N LEU A 191 -16.91 -3.48 -11.16
CA LEU A 191 -15.82 -3.55 -12.14
C LEU A 191 -15.85 -4.86 -12.93
N PHE A 192 -16.11 -5.98 -12.27
CA PHE A 192 -16.05 -7.30 -12.89
C PHE A 192 -17.27 -7.61 -13.77
N GLN A 193 -18.35 -6.82 -13.64
CA GLN A 193 -19.53 -6.90 -14.51
C GLN A 193 -19.28 -6.26 -15.87
N GLN A 194 -18.21 -5.50 -16.05
CA GLN A 194 -17.86 -4.86 -17.29
C GLN A 194 -17.20 -5.85 -18.25
N SER A 195 -17.36 -5.61 -19.57
CA SER A 195 -16.61 -6.34 -20.58
C SER A 195 -15.19 -5.77 -20.69
N GLY A 196 -14.18 -6.65 -20.77
CA GLY A 196 -12.80 -6.22 -20.95
C GLY A 196 -11.81 -6.99 -20.08
N TRP A 197 -10.63 -6.41 -19.91
CA TRP A 197 -9.52 -6.96 -19.15
C TRP A 197 -9.20 -6.05 -17.95
N HIS A 198 -8.80 -6.67 -16.84
CA HIS A 198 -8.31 -5.93 -15.70
C HIS A 198 -7.02 -5.18 -16.09
N PRO A 199 -6.99 -3.86 -15.98
CA PRO A 199 -5.79 -3.10 -16.30
C PRO A 199 -4.69 -3.41 -15.26
N ALA A 200 -3.45 -3.52 -15.73
CA ALA A 200 -2.29 -3.63 -14.86
C ALA A 200 -1.22 -2.64 -15.31
N VAL A 201 -0.79 -1.81 -14.39
CA VAL A 201 0.39 -0.97 -14.56
C VAL A 201 1.59 -1.77 -14.09
N VAL A 202 2.60 -1.90 -14.95
CA VAL A 202 3.89 -2.52 -14.63
C VAL A 202 4.96 -1.45 -14.68
N TYR A 203 5.55 -1.15 -13.55
CA TYR A 203 6.60 -0.13 -13.45
C TYR A 203 7.92 -0.64 -14.02
N GLN A 204 8.63 0.24 -14.71
CA GLN A 204 9.99 0.02 -15.20
C GLN A 204 11.01 0.92 -14.51
N ASP A 205 10.59 2.13 -14.14
CA ASP A 205 11.42 3.13 -13.48
C ASP A 205 10.57 3.94 -12.50
N VAL A 206 10.89 3.91 -11.21
CA VAL A 206 10.13 4.56 -10.15
C VAL A 206 11.04 5.20 -9.11
N THR A 207 10.58 6.32 -8.55
CA THR A 207 11.15 6.89 -7.33
C THR A 207 10.11 6.83 -6.21
N LEU A 208 10.52 6.29 -5.06
CA LEU A 208 9.73 6.30 -3.85
C LEU A 208 10.22 7.44 -2.96
N TRP A 209 9.33 8.39 -2.68
CA TRP A 209 9.61 9.53 -1.81
C TRP A 209 8.93 9.31 -0.47
N ILE A 210 9.73 9.13 0.59
CA ILE A 210 9.21 9.03 1.96
C ILE A 210 9.06 10.44 2.51
N GLY A 211 7.83 10.80 2.85
CA GLY A 211 7.48 12.11 3.41
C GLY A 211 7.75 12.22 4.90
N HIS A 212 7.34 13.34 5.47
CA HIS A 212 7.48 13.58 6.91
C HIS A 212 6.44 12.78 7.70
N PRO A 213 6.87 11.93 8.66
CA PRO A 213 5.94 11.17 9.48
C PRO A 213 5.11 12.08 10.38
N VAL A 214 3.84 11.77 10.53
CA VAL A 214 2.98 12.39 11.55
C VAL A 214 2.89 11.44 12.74
N VAL A 215 3.43 11.85 13.90
CA VAL A 215 3.40 11.05 15.12
C VAL A 215 2.11 11.33 15.88
N VAL A 216 1.32 10.27 16.11
CA VAL A 216 0.11 10.29 16.92
C VAL A 216 0.44 9.73 18.29
N ASP A 217 0.60 10.60 19.27
CA ASP A 217 0.89 10.31 20.67
C ASP A 217 -0.32 10.61 21.58
N ALA A 218 -0.12 10.51 22.89
CA ALA A 218 -1.17 10.79 23.88
C ALA A 218 -1.68 12.25 23.80
N ARG A 219 -0.80 13.22 23.50
CA ARG A 219 -1.18 14.64 23.37
C ARG A 219 -2.08 14.84 22.15
N PHE A 220 -1.70 14.23 21.01
CA PHE A 220 -2.50 14.29 19.79
C PHE A 220 -3.88 13.65 20.01
N ARG A 221 -3.96 12.52 20.73
CA ARG A 221 -5.22 11.84 21.05
C ARG A 221 -6.10 12.61 22.06
N ALA A 222 -5.51 13.32 23.01
CA ALA A 222 -6.25 14.19 23.92
C ALA A 222 -7.00 15.30 23.15
N HIS A 223 -6.35 15.91 22.15
CA HIS A 223 -7.01 16.85 21.26
C HIS A 223 -8.15 16.21 20.43
N TYR A 224 -7.98 14.95 20.03
CA TYR A 224 -9.01 14.18 19.32
C TYR A 224 -10.28 14.02 20.17
N GLN A 225 -10.15 13.83 21.48
CA GLN A 225 -11.28 13.70 22.40
C GLN A 225 -12.00 15.04 22.66
N THR A 226 -11.29 16.17 22.61
CA THR A 226 -11.83 17.49 22.98
C THR A 226 -12.34 18.33 21.83
N LYS A 227 -11.72 18.26 20.62
CA LYS A 227 -12.07 19.09 19.46
C LYS A 227 -13.03 18.46 18.45
N GLY A 228 -13.57 17.29 18.78
CA GLY A 228 -14.39 16.53 17.83
C GLY A 228 -13.51 15.66 16.92
N ALA A 229 -13.65 14.36 17.11
CA ALA A 229 -12.92 13.29 16.42
C ALA A 229 -12.82 13.46 14.90
N SER A 230 -13.89 14.01 14.29
CA SER A 230 -13.97 14.18 12.83
C SER A 230 -13.03 15.25 12.29
N ALA A 231 -12.79 16.33 13.03
CA ALA A 231 -11.95 17.45 12.57
C ALA A 231 -10.48 17.03 12.48
N LEU A 232 -9.93 16.41 13.53
CA LEU A 232 -8.53 15.96 13.54
C LEU A 232 -8.26 14.82 12.56
N VAL A 233 -9.22 13.90 12.38
CA VAL A 233 -9.13 12.86 11.35
C VAL A 233 -9.08 13.50 9.96
N THR A 234 -9.89 14.53 9.70
CA THR A 234 -9.87 15.25 8.43
C THR A 234 -8.55 15.99 8.24
N GLU A 235 -8.06 16.67 9.28
CA GLU A 235 -6.77 17.39 9.25
C GLU A 235 -5.61 16.43 8.96
N LEU A 236 -5.53 15.30 9.68
CA LEU A 236 -4.50 14.28 9.42
C LEU A 236 -4.60 13.73 7.99
N THR A 237 -5.83 13.49 7.50
CA THR A 237 -6.04 12.98 6.14
C THR A 237 -5.56 13.98 5.10
N ASN A 238 -5.94 15.25 5.24
CA ASN A 238 -5.55 16.31 4.30
C ASN A 238 -4.03 16.55 4.34
N CYS A 239 -3.44 16.64 5.53
CA CYS A 239 -1.98 16.79 5.70
C CYS A 239 -1.21 15.69 4.94
N CYS A 240 -1.62 14.44 5.10
CA CYS A 240 -0.97 13.32 4.43
C CYS A 240 -1.22 13.33 2.91
N GLN A 241 -2.40 13.71 2.45
CA GLN A 241 -2.72 13.84 1.03
C GLN A 241 -1.88 14.95 0.38
N ASP A 242 -1.76 16.11 1.03
CA ASP A 242 -0.98 17.25 0.55
C ASP A 242 0.52 16.94 0.49
N GLU A 243 1.02 16.20 1.49
CA GLU A 243 2.43 15.75 1.50
C GLU A 243 2.69 14.83 0.29
N ILE A 244 1.85 13.80 0.06
CA ILE A 244 2.01 12.90 -1.09
C ILE A 244 1.89 13.67 -2.41
N ALA A 245 0.92 14.58 -2.53
CA ALA A 245 0.77 15.42 -3.72
C ALA A 245 2.00 16.29 -3.98
N THR A 246 2.62 16.81 -2.92
CA THR A 246 3.85 17.62 -3.01
C THR A 246 5.04 16.76 -3.45
N LEU A 247 5.17 15.55 -2.89
CA LEU A 247 6.23 14.62 -3.24
C LEU A 247 6.12 14.13 -4.69
N LEU A 248 4.90 13.84 -5.16
CA LEU A 248 4.65 13.48 -6.57
C LEU A 248 5.08 14.60 -7.53
N LYS A 249 4.89 15.88 -7.16
CA LYS A 249 5.35 17.01 -7.99
C LYS A 249 6.88 17.12 -8.06
N ARG A 250 7.61 16.68 -7.03
CA ARG A 250 9.09 16.66 -7.03
C ARG A 250 9.65 15.56 -7.94
N GLY A 251 8.88 14.51 -8.17
CA GLY A 251 9.26 13.39 -9.03
C GLY A 251 8.98 13.60 -10.52
N ARG A 252 8.49 14.79 -10.93
CA ARG A 252 8.22 15.12 -12.34
C ARG A 252 9.47 15.45 -13.13
#